data_334471f8aaf1c86bb34b42ccf4b21dd0
#
_entry.id   334471f8aaf1c86bb34b42ccf4b21dd0
#
_cell.length_a   1.000
_cell.length_b   1.000
_cell.length_c   1.000
_cell.angle_alpha   90.00
_cell.angle_beta   90.00
_cell.angle_gamma   90.00
#
_symmetry.space_group_name_H-M   'P 1'
#
loop_
_entity.id
_entity.type
_entity.pdbx_description
1 polymer ?
#
loop_
_entity_poly.entity_id
_entity_poly.type
_entity_poly.pdbx_seq_one_letter_code
_entity_poly.pdbx_strand_id
1 'polypeptide(L)'
;YLLNEKNYYQLKNRLKNVKLRYLDCDIKNLNKITHEKYDFIFTSNIFYYLMKNGSHKGTFDDLINLIGKDGQIVQYSFMPNHTNDLYFEERRKHDAKILYRCEQDNYIENIYTYRRRND
;
A
#
# COMPACT_ATOMS: atom_id res chain seq x y z
N TYR A 1 15.51 -8.51 11.42
CA TYR A 1 16.27 -8.53 10.15
C TYR A 1 17.55 -7.70 10.23
N LEU A 2 17.48 -6.46 10.72
CA LEU A 2 18.62 -5.54 10.84
C LEU A 2 19.60 -5.90 11.96
N LEU A 3 19.20 -6.76 12.91
CA LEU A 3 20.06 -7.24 14.00
C LEU A 3 21.12 -8.27 13.54
N ASN A 4 21.03 -8.77 12.31
CA ASN A 4 22.00 -9.66 11.74
C ASN A 4 23.02 -8.87 10.91
N GLU A 5 24.29 -8.90 11.30
CA GLU A 5 25.38 -8.15 10.65
C GLU A 5 25.49 -8.47 9.16
N LYS A 6 25.37 -9.73 8.76
CA LYS A 6 25.39 -10.14 7.35
C LYS A 6 24.28 -9.47 6.55
N ASN A 7 23.06 -9.46 7.09
CA ASN A 7 21.90 -8.83 6.45
C ASN A 7 22.07 -7.30 6.37
N TYR A 8 22.66 -6.69 7.39
CA TYR A 8 22.96 -5.26 7.38
C TYR A 8 23.92 -4.89 6.24
N TYR A 9 25.04 -5.61 6.09
CA TYR A 9 25.99 -5.34 5.01
C TYR A 9 25.41 -5.62 3.63
N GLN A 10 24.60 -6.67 3.48
CA GLN A 10 23.89 -6.92 2.22
C GLN A 10 22.94 -5.78 1.87
N LEU A 11 22.15 -5.31 2.82
CA LEU A 11 21.25 -4.18 2.61
C LEU A 11 22.03 -2.90 2.28
N LYS A 12 23.06 -2.58 3.05
CA LYS A 12 23.93 -1.43 2.82
C LYS A 12 24.52 -1.42 1.40
N ASN A 13 25.01 -2.56 0.92
CA ASN A 13 25.58 -2.68 -0.42
C ASN A 13 24.51 -2.52 -1.53
N ARG A 14 23.30 -3.06 -1.33
CA ARG A 14 22.19 -2.87 -2.25
C ARG A 14 21.77 -1.40 -2.32
N LEU A 15 21.69 -0.71 -1.20
CA LEU A 15 21.28 0.69 -1.12
C LEU A 15 22.26 1.65 -1.81
N LYS A 16 23.54 1.31 -1.97
CA LYS A 16 24.51 2.12 -2.72
C LYS A 16 24.12 2.32 -4.19
N ASN A 17 23.37 1.38 -4.77
CA ASN A 17 22.97 1.39 -6.17
C ASN A 17 21.50 1.79 -6.37
N VAL A 18 20.80 2.17 -5.30
CA VAL A 18 19.41 2.61 -5.39
C VAL A 18 19.35 4.04 -5.84
N LYS A 19 18.58 4.28 -6.89
CA LYS A 19 18.21 5.65 -7.31
C LYS A 19 16.98 6.07 -6.52
N LEU A 20 17.10 7.12 -5.72
CA LEU A 20 15.98 7.73 -5.02
C LEU A 20 15.39 8.84 -5.89
N ARG A 21 14.08 8.83 -6.04
CA ARG A 21 13.32 9.87 -6.70
C ARG A 21 12.22 10.34 -5.76
N TYR A 22 12.21 11.62 -5.48
CA TYR A 22 11.18 12.26 -4.67
C TYR A 22 10.16 12.93 -5.59
N LEU A 23 8.88 12.69 -5.32
CA LEU A 23 7.77 13.32 -6.01
C LEU A 23 6.94 14.05 -4.97
N ASP A 24 6.86 15.36 -5.09
CA ASP A 24 5.96 16.20 -4.29
C ASP A 24 4.62 16.31 -5.02
N CYS A 25 3.70 15.40 -4.69
CA CYS A 25 2.37 15.38 -5.29
C CYS A 25 1.33 14.75 -4.37
N ASP A 26 0.07 15.12 -4.59
CA ASP A 26 -1.05 14.39 -3.99
C ASP A 26 -1.13 12.98 -4.63
N ILE A 27 -1.27 11.97 -3.80
CA ILE A 27 -1.39 10.57 -4.26
C ILE A 27 -2.52 10.37 -5.29
N LYS A 28 -3.58 11.17 -5.21
CA LYS A 28 -4.70 11.16 -6.17
C LYS A 28 -4.30 11.60 -7.59
N ASN A 29 -3.15 12.23 -7.72
CA ASN A 29 -2.62 12.70 -8.99
C ASN A 29 -1.39 11.91 -9.45
N LEU A 30 -1.01 10.87 -8.73
CA LEU A 30 0.20 10.10 -9.02
C LEU A 30 0.18 9.49 -10.43
N ASN A 31 -0.96 8.98 -10.86
CA ASN A 31 -1.16 8.42 -12.21
C ASN A 31 -0.98 9.44 -13.35
N LYS A 32 -1.10 10.74 -13.06
CA LYS A 32 -0.86 11.83 -14.03
C LYS A 32 0.62 12.20 -14.14
N ILE A 33 1.41 11.85 -13.12
CA ILE A 33 2.82 12.23 -13.01
C ILE A 33 3.73 11.07 -13.45
N THR A 34 3.33 9.83 -13.19
CA THR A 34 4.10 8.65 -13.56
C THR A 34 3.22 7.60 -14.21
N HIS A 35 3.76 6.97 -15.25
CA HIS A 35 3.17 5.79 -15.90
C HIS A 35 4.05 4.55 -15.74
N GLU A 36 5.10 4.67 -14.93
CA GLU A 36 5.99 3.55 -14.61
C GLU A 36 5.21 2.43 -13.90
N LYS A 37 5.63 1.19 -14.14
CA LYS A 37 5.09 0.04 -13.42
C LYS A 37 6.01 -0.32 -12.27
N TYR A 38 5.41 -0.57 -11.13
CA TYR A 38 6.12 -0.87 -9.89
C TYR A 38 5.87 -2.31 -9.48
N ASP A 39 6.92 -2.98 -8.99
CA ASP A 39 6.80 -4.31 -8.41
C ASP A 39 6.17 -4.25 -7.01
N PHE A 40 6.35 -3.11 -6.34
CA PHE A 40 5.89 -2.92 -4.98
C PHE A 40 5.49 -1.48 -4.71
N ILE A 41 4.29 -1.28 -4.18
CA ILE A 41 3.81 0.01 -3.68
C ILE A 41 3.46 -0.17 -2.20
N PHE A 42 4.11 0.59 -1.34
CA PHE A 42 3.75 0.63 0.08
C PHE A 42 2.92 1.88 0.37
N THR A 43 1.73 1.67 0.88
CA THR A 43 0.87 2.74 1.37
C THR A 43 0.72 2.59 2.89
N SER A 44 1.08 3.62 3.61
CA SER A 44 0.82 3.72 5.03
C SER A 44 -0.69 3.91 5.27
N ASN A 45 -1.08 4.52 6.37
CA ASN A 45 -2.48 4.75 6.73
C ASN A 45 -3.21 5.82 5.90
N ILE A 46 -2.72 6.10 4.69
CA ILE A 46 -3.24 7.20 3.85
C ILE A 46 -4.70 6.98 3.44
N PHE A 47 -5.11 5.74 3.20
CA PHE A 47 -6.48 5.44 2.77
C PHE A 47 -7.53 5.78 3.82
N TYR A 48 -7.21 5.73 5.11
CA TYR A 48 -8.10 6.21 6.15
C TYR A 48 -8.46 7.69 5.98
N TYR A 49 -7.48 8.51 5.63
CA TYR A 49 -7.69 9.94 5.40
C TYR A 49 -8.43 10.21 4.08
N LEU A 50 -8.13 9.46 3.04
CA LEU A 50 -8.82 9.55 1.76
C LEU A 50 -10.31 9.16 1.88
N MET A 51 -10.62 8.19 2.73
CA MET A 51 -12.00 7.76 3.00
C MET A 51 -12.82 8.87 3.64
N LYS A 52 -12.27 9.57 4.63
CA LYS A 52 -12.94 10.71 5.28
C LYS A 52 -13.39 11.75 4.28
N ASN A 53 -12.67 11.93 3.18
CA ASN A 53 -12.90 12.91 2.14
C ASN A 53 -13.61 12.31 0.91
N GLY A 54 -14.01 11.04 0.94
CA GLY A 54 -14.64 10.35 -0.19
C GLY A 54 -13.76 10.15 -1.42
N SER A 55 -12.44 10.36 -1.29
CA SER A 55 -11.50 10.36 -2.42
C SER A 55 -10.79 9.01 -2.62
N HIS A 56 -11.14 7.96 -1.89
CA HIS A 56 -10.40 6.71 -1.87
C HIS A 56 -10.62 5.82 -3.09
N LYS A 57 -11.84 5.83 -3.67
CA LYS A 57 -12.23 4.87 -4.74
C LYS A 57 -11.32 4.96 -5.95
N GLY A 58 -11.32 6.08 -6.65
CA GLY A 58 -10.49 6.26 -7.83
C GLY A 58 -8.99 6.15 -7.55
N THR A 59 -8.53 6.63 -6.38
CA THR A 59 -7.10 6.57 -6.02
C THR A 59 -6.61 5.14 -5.91
N PHE A 60 -7.40 4.22 -5.36
CA PHE A 60 -7.00 2.83 -5.24
C PHE A 60 -6.88 2.16 -6.60
N ASP A 61 -7.85 2.37 -7.49
CA ASP A 61 -7.84 1.84 -8.86
C ASP A 61 -6.64 2.39 -9.65
N ASP A 62 -6.29 3.65 -9.47
CA ASP A 62 -5.11 4.27 -10.06
C ASP A 62 -3.81 3.60 -9.59
N LEU A 63 -3.68 3.30 -8.29
CA LEU A 63 -2.52 2.60 -7.75
C LEU A 63 -2.43 1.15 -8.26
N ILE A 64 -3.55 0.44 -8.36
CA ILE A 64 -3.60 -0.91 -8.98
C ILE A 64 -3.12 -0.85 -10.43
N ASN A 65 -3.46 0.21 -11.15
CA ASN A 65 -3.00 0.40 -12.52
C ASN A 65 -1.49 0.70 -12.62
N LEU A 66 -0.84 1.16 -11.56
CA LEU A 66 0.60 1.39 -11.52
C LEU A 66 1.42 0.15 -11.12
N ILE A 67 0.82 -0.92 -10.62
CA ILE A 67 1.57 -2.16 -10.35
C ILE A 67 1.77 -2.98 -11.64
N GLY A 68 2.94 -3.61 -11.74
CA GLY A 68 3.25 -4.58 -12.79
C GLY A 68 2.43 -5.86 -12.66
N LYS A 69 2.63 -6.80 -13.61
CA LYS A 69 1.89 -8.07 -13.66
C LYS A 69 2.00 -8.87 -12.36
N ASP A 70 3.20 -8.93 -11.78
CA ASP A 70 3.49 -9.66 -10.54
C ASP A 70 3.63 -8.71 -9.34
N GLY A 71 3.32 -7.43 -9.54
CA GLY A 71 3.43 -6.40 -8.54
C GLY A 71 2.36 -6.49 -7.45
N GLN A 72 2.61 -5.85 -6.34
CA GLN A 72 1.68 -5.81 -5.21
C GLN A 72 1.66 -4.44 -4.52
N ILE A 73 0.49 -4.10 -3.99
CA ILE A 73 0.34 -3.01 -3.03
C ILE A 73 0.32 -3.62 -1.63
N VAL A 74 1.11 -3.07 -0.73
CA VAL A 74 1.03 -3.37 0.71
C VAL A 74 0.52 -2.16 1.44
N GLN A 75 -0.58 -2.32 2.13
CA GLN A 75 -1.24 -1.28 2.89
C GLN A 75 -1.19 -1.58 4.37
N TYR A 76 -0.65 -0.66 5.15
CA TYR A 76 -0.88 -0.60 6.59
C TYR A 76 -2.14 0.21 6.86
N SER A 77 -2.97 -0.29 7.76
CA SER A 77 -4.21 0.35 8.16
C SER A 77 -4.35 0.32 9.68
N PHE A 78 -4.54 1.49 10.25
CA PHE A 78 -4.85 1.67 11.66
C PHE A 78 -6.13 2.51 11.75
N MET A 79 -7.22 1.90 12.22
CA MET A 79 -8.56 2.50 12.16
C MET A 79 -9.36 2.23 13.42
N PRO A 80 -10.27 3.14 13.80
CA PRO A 80 -11.29 2.83 14.78
C PRO A 80 -12.18 1.66 14.36
N ASN A 81 -12.61 0.83 15.31
CA ASN A 81 -13.38 -0.40 15.05
C ASN A 81 -14.66 -0.20 14.22
N HIS A 82 -15.28 0.98 14.31
CA HIS A 82 -16.54 1.29 13.62
C HIS A 82 -16.37 1.70 12.15
N THR A 83 -15.14 1.84 11.63
CA THR A 83 -14.90 2.28 10.24
C THR A 83 -14.69 1.14 9.25
N ASN A 84 -14.87 -0.10 9.68
CA ASN A 84 -14.48 -1.30 8.91
C ASN A 84 -15.30 -1.54 7.63
N ASP A 85 -16.56 -1.13 7.57
CA ASP A 85 -17.49 -1.58 6.52
C ASP A 85 -17.16 -1.02 5.14
N LEU A 86 -16.65 0.21 5.07
CA LEU A 86 -16.34 0.87 3.79
C LEU A 86 -15.10 0.30 3.08
N TYR A 87 -14.19 -0.30 3.83
CA TYR A 87 -12.97 -0.90 3.28
C TYR A 87 -13.22 -2.25 2.59
N PHE A 88 -14.24 -2.98 3.00
CA PHE A 88 -14.50 -4.32 2.49
C PHE A 88 -14.97 -4.32 1.03
N GLU A 89 -15.71 -3.31 0.59
CA GLU A 89 -16.22 -3.25 -0.77
C GLU A 89 -15.10 -3.06 -1.80
N GLU A 90 -14.16 -2.15 -1.54
CA GLU A 90 -13.02 -1.92 -2.45
C GLU A 90 -12.08 -3.13 -2.50
N ARG A 91 -11.93 -3.86 -1.39
CA ARG A 91 -11.12 -5.08 -1.33
C ARG A 91 -11.66 -6.24 -2.15
N ARG A 92 -12.98 -6.37 -2.24
CA ARG A 92 -13.62 -7.45 -3.01
C ARG A 92 -13.36 -7.35 -4.50
N LYS A 93 -13.06 -6.15 -4.99
CA LYS A 93 -12.74 -5.90 -6.41
C LYS A 93 -11.35 -6.39 -6.81
N HIS A 94 -10.46 -6.54 -5.85
CA HIS A 94 -9.07 -6.91 -6.07
C HIS A 94 -8.71 -8.16 -5.28
N ASP A 95 -7.66 -8.88 -5.66
CA ASP A 95 -7.15 -10.04 -4.92
C ASP A 95 -6.45 -9.56 -3.64
N ALA A 96 -7.23 -9.39 -2.58
CA ALA A 96 -6.79 -8.86 -1.30
C ALA A 96 -6.54 -9.98 -0.29
N LYS A 97 -5.40 -9.91 0.41
CA LYS A 97 -5.06 -10.83 1.51
C LYS A 97 -4.70 -10.04 2.75
N ILE A 98 -5.14 -10.53 3.91
CA ILE A 98 -4.72 -10.01 5.21
C ILE A 98 -3.44 -10.74 5.60
N LEU A 99 -2.35 -9.99 5.77
CA LEU A 99 -1.07 -10.53 6.26
C LEU A 99 -0.96 -10.47 7.78
N TYR A 100 -1.56 -9.48 8.38
CA TYR A 100 -1.54 -9.26 9.82
C TYR A 100 -2.83 -8.57 10.25
N ARG A 101 -3.36 -8.96 11.42
CA ARG A 101 -4.49 -8.31 12.07
C ARG A 101 -4.29 -8.34 13.58
N CYS A 102 -4.44 -7.19 14.22
CA CYS A 102 -4.51 -7.04 15.65
C CYS A 102 -5.73 -6.19 16.01
N GLU A 103 -6.56 -6.68 16.92
CA GLU A 103 -7.71 -5.96 17.45
C GLU A 103 -7.40 -5.48 18.85
N GLN A 104 -7.60 -4.21 19.11
CA GLN A 104 -7.54 -3.59 20.41
C GLN A 104 -8.90 -2.97 20.72
N ASP A 105 -9.17 -2.60 21.96
CA ASP A 105 -10.49 -2.18 22.43
C ASP A 105 -11.21 -1.18 21.51
N ASN A 106 -10.47 -0.21 20.95
CA ASN A 106 -11.04 0.85 20.13
C ASN A 106 -10.50 0.92 18.71
N TYR A 107 -9.51 0.09 18.35
CA TYR A 107 -8.80 0.15 17.08
C TYR A 107 -8.54 -1.22 16.49
N ILE A 108 -8.51 -1.26 15.16
CA ILE A 108 -8.05 -2.41 14.40
C ILE A 108 -6.82 -2.00 13.61
N GLU A 109 -5.77 -2.79 13.75
CA GLU A 109 -4.54 -2.68 13.00
C GLU A 109 -4.46 -3.83 12.01
N ASN A 110 -4.23 -3.51 10.74
CA ASN A 110 -4.14 -4.52 9.69
C ASN A 110 -3.00 -4.21 8.72
N ILE A 111 -2.42 -5.27 8.17
CA ILE A 111 -1.58 -5.21 6.98
C ILE A 111 -2.26 -6.03 5.89
N TYR A 112 -2.52 -5.39 4.76
CA TYR A 112 -3.14 -6.00 3.60
C TYR A 112 -2.17 -6.03 2.44
N THR A 113 -2.30 -7.05 1.58
CA THR A 113 -1.73 -7.02 0.24
C THR A 113 -2.84 -7.06 -0.79
N TYR A 114 -2.60 -6.40 -1.91
CA TYR A 114 -3.48 -6.39 -3.06
C TYR A 114 -2.67 -6.71 -4.32
N ARG A 115 -3.24 -7.53 -5.18
CA ARG A 115 -2.71 -7.82 -6.51
C ARG A 115 -3.75 -7.52 -7.57
N ARG A 116 -3.31 -7.29 -8.79
CA ARG A 116 -4.22 -7.23 -9.92
C ARG A 116 -4.85 -8.61 -10.11
N ARG A 117 -6.18 -8.67 -10.27
CA ARG A 117 -6.81 -9.91 -10.73
C ARG A 117 -6.30 -10.22 -12.13
N ASN A 118 -5.85 -11.43 -12.33
CA ASN A 118 -5.65 -11.96 -13.68
C ASN A 118 -7.06 -12.39 -14.15
N ASP A 119 -7.65 -11.59 -15.02
CA ASP A 119 -8.85 -11.99 -15.76
C ASP A 119 -8.49 -13.10 -16.76
#